data_4a790492245396b2fc698af898deb7c6
#
_entry.id   4a790492245396b2fc698af898deb7c6
#
_cell.length_a   1.000
_cell.length_b   1.000
_cell.length_c   1.000
_cell.angle_alpha   90.00
_cell.angle_beta   90.00
_cell.angle_gamma   90.00
#
_symmetry.space_group_name_H-M   'P 1'
#
loop_
_entity.id
_entity.type
_entity.pdbx_description
1 polymer ?
#
loop_
_entity_poly.entity_id
_entity_poly.type
_entity_poly.pdbx_seq_one_letter_code
_entity_poly.pdbx_strand_id
1 'polypeptide(L)'
;MQPTVEKKPGKVPWILLAVAGGVALAGILAAVFLPVLVVRWLGGEDFRKLASGQISDALKTKGDLEVLQWSSFSVYSGSFLSRTNDPGDWNWRIHEIRADISPRLLLDRILRFSEISVGSVVLAPGFPAPATTATAPVTPPDLIHAKSSQELLRDVQIEKLEVRNFDLSPNSITQGWGVKGVRIVLNMKKQGTDFRLQNGEILAPLPWARNVTIQQAKGRFVVPTCYLTDLTLKSGGGGLLSASGNFTTSPSPLGHGRFSWERWEIPSGKLGFGLFDVPAKMSGEFNCEEWSPSSLQGSGKVRLVDARLEPGRGSESILAILSVITGEPRLKGCPLTTAGASFEILSNRYDIRDILVEAPGLLRATGSIRISSGNLEGAIQFGLDKYLGSKVADLTGGELFQKEENGYLYQPVKISGTMENPQNDLQPRLAAAMARTMIRTGAQILEKAAGARGGDPSRDATGQVFQGIRSLFAPPSNP
;
A
#
# COMPACT_ATOMS: atom_id res chain seq x y z
N MET A 1 -11.30 -74.75 76.40
CA MET A 1 -12.39 -73.75 76.41
C MET A 1 -11.69 -72.38 76.41
N GLN A 2 -11.66 -71.72 75.27
CA GLN A 2 -11.09 -70.33 75.19
C GLN A 2 -12.31 -69.39 75.22
N PRO A 3 -12.31 -68.28 75.93
CA PRO A 3 -13.40 -67.30 75.92
C PRO A 3 -13.33 -66.42 74.67
N THR A 4 -14.38 -66.39 73.92
CA THR A 4 -14.66 -65.49 72.79
C THR A 4 -14.82 -64.06 73.31
N VAL A 5 -13.90 -63.18 72.91
CA VAL A 5 -14.02 -61.72 73.21
C VAL A 5 -14.92 -61.06 72.17
N GLU A 6 -16.10 -60.69 72.62
CA GLU A 6 -17.11 -59.93 71.84
C GLU A 6 -16.56 -58.48 71.61
N LYS A 7 -16.19 -58.14 70.39
CA LYS A 7 -15.79 -56.76 69.98
C LYS A 7 -17.02 -55.92 69.84
N LYS A 8 -17.29 -54.98 70.75
CA LYS A 8 -18.28 -53.91 70.56
C LYS A 8 -17.99 -53.10 69.33
N PRO A 9 -18.94 -52.84 68.45
CA PRO A 9 -18.74 -51.98 67.25
C PRO A 9 -18.54 -50.54 67.69
N GLY A 10 -17.36 -50.00 67.31
CA GLY A 10 -16.98 -48.63 67.66
C GLY A 10 -17.88 -47.60 66.96
N LYS A 11 -18.30 -46.58 67.70
CA LYS A 11 -19.14 -45.44 67.27
C LYS A 11 -18.41 -44.46 66.30
N VAL A 12 -17.22 -44.81 65.76
CA VAL A 12 -16.35 -43.97 64.95
C VAL A 12 -16.83 -43.75 63.49
N PRO A 13 -17.55 -44.71 62.79
CA PRO A 13 -17.86 -44.51 61.37
C PRO A 13 -18.93 -43.48 61.08
N TRP A 14 -19.85 -43.20 62.00
CA TRP A 14 -20.92 -42.22 61.77
C TRP A 14 -20.50 -40.78 61.73
N ILE A 15 -19.51 -40.41 62.53
CA ILE A 15 -18.99 -39.03 62.58
C ILE A 15 -18.19 -38.75 61.28
N LEU A 16 -17.38 -39.72 60.82
CA LEU A 16 -16.66 -39.62 59.55
C LEU A 16 -17.60 -39.53 58.37
N LEU A 17 -18.69 -40.28 58.34
CA LEU A 17 -19.72 -40.22 57.29
C LEU A 17 -20.47 -38.88 57.30
N ALA A 18 -20.79 -38.34 58.49
CA ALA A 18 -21.45 -37.04 58.62
C ALA A 18 -20.52 -35.91 58.18
N VAL A 19 -19.20 -35.96 58.54
CA VAL A 19 -18.21 -34.98 58.09
C VAL A 19 -18.00 -35.09 56.57
N ALA A 20 -17.81 -36.30 56.02
CA ALA A 20 -17.66 -36.50 54.58
C ALA A 20 -18.91 -36.07 53.80
N GLY A 21 -20.12 -36.34 54.31
CA GLY A 21 -21.37 -35.85 53.73
C GLY A 21 -21.49 -34.32 53.78
N GLY A 22 -21.11 -33.71 54.90
CA GLY A 22 -21.09 -32.25 55.06
C GLY A 22 -20.12 -31.57 54.08
N VAL A 23 -18.90 -32.13 53.94
CA VAL A 23 -17.91 -31.61 52.96
C VAL A 23 -18.37 -31.80 51.51
N ALA A 24 -19.01 -32.96 51.20
CA ALA A 24 -19.55 -33.19 49.88
C ALA A 24 -20.73 -32.24 49.58
N LEU A 25 -21.63 -32.02 50.55
CA LEU A 25 -22.73 -31.07 50.40
C LEU A 25 -22.23 -29.62 50.27
N ALA A 26 -21.25 -29.22 51.07
CA ALA A 26 -20.60 -27.90 50.92
C ALA A 26 -19.89 -27.74 49.58
N GLY A 27 -19.23 -28.79 49.07
CA GLY A 27 -18.64 -28.83 47.73
C GLY A 27 -19.67 -28.69 46.61
N ILE A 28 -20.80 -29.40 46.72
CA ILE A 28 -21.91 -29.29 45.75
C ILE A 28 -22.53 -27.88 45.80
N LEU A 29 -22.78 -27.34 47.00
CA LEU A 29 -23.31 -25.99 47.16
C LEU A 29 -22.33 -24.95 46.61
N ALA A 30 -21.03 -25.08 46.89
CA ALA A 30 -20.02 -24.23 46.31
C ALA A 30 -19.98 -24.34 44.77
N ALA A 31 -20.04 -25.54 44.23
CA ALA A 31 -20.07 -25.78 42.78
C ALA A 31 -21.30 -25.19 42.06
N VAL A 32 -22.42 -25.07 42.77
CA VAL A 32 -23.68 -24.49 42.21
C VAL A 32 -23.74 -22.97 42.45
N PHE A 33 -23.36 -22.49 43.64
CA PHE A 33 -23.52 -21.08 44.01
C PHE A 33 -22.36 -20.21 43.53
N LEU A 34 -21.12 -20.73 43.46
CA LEU A 34 -19.95 -19.96 43.02
C LEU A 34 -20.06 -19.48 41.56
N PRO A 35 -20.53 -20.34 40.61
CA PRO A 35 -20.80 -19.87 39.25
C PRO A 35 -21.87 -18.77 39.22
N VAL A 36 -22.92 -18.88 39.99
CA VAL A 36 -23.99 -17.88 40.04
C VAL A 36 -23.52 -16.56 40.60
N LEU A 37 -22.68 -16.58 41.65
CA LEU A 37 -22.08 -15.38 42.23
C LEU A 37 -21.09 -14.73 41.25
N VAL A 38 -20.29 -15.53 40.57
CA VAL A 38 -19.33 -15.04 39.55
C VAL A 38 -20.08 -14.41 38.38
N VAL A 39 -21.11 -15.08 37.84
CA VAL A 39 -21.95 -14.54 36.76
C VAL A 39 -22.64 -13.24 37.18
N ARG A 40 -23.16 -13.18 38.43
CA ARG A 40 -23.78 -11.96 38.96
C ARG A 40 -22.76 -10.81 39.12
N TRP A 41 -21.54 -11.12 39.57
CA TRP A 41 -20.46 -10.12 39.67
C TRP A 41 -19.99 -9.67 38.28
N LEU A 42 -19.78 -10.59 37.35
CA LEU A 42 -19.40 -10.30 35.97
C LEU A 42 -20.48 -9.47 35.23
N GLY A 43 -21.78 -9.65 35.55
CA GLY A 43 -22.89 -8.83 35.05
C GLY A 43 -23.05 -7.50 35.76
N GLY A 44 -22.28 -7.25 36.82
CA GLY A 44 -22.39 -6.06 37.65
C GLY A 44 -21.66 -4.81 37.05
N GLU A 45 -22.08 -3.67 37.57
CA GLU A 45 -21.49 -2.36 37.18
C GLU A 45 -19.99 -2.27 37.48
N ASP A 46 -19.53 -2.96 38.53
CA ASP A 46 -18.10 -2.97 38.94
C ASP A 46 -17.23 -3.67 37.89
N PHE A 47 -17.71 -4.80 37.34
CA PHE A 47 -16.99 -5.49 36.25
C PHE A 47 -16.99 -4.66 34.98
N ARG A 48 -18.12 -4.02 34.63
CA ARG A 48 -18.23 -3.14 33.48
C ARG A 48 -17.20 -2.01 33.57
N LYS A 49 -17.09 -1.35 34.72
CA LYS A 49 -16.09 -0.28 34.96
C LYS A 49 -14.66 -0.80 34.89
N LEU A 50 -14.39 -1.98 35.47
CA LEU A 50 -13.07 -2.61 35.36
C LEU A 50 -12.72 -2.89 33.91
N ALA A 51 -13.61 -3.51 33.13
CA ALA A 51 -13.40 -3.82 31.73
C ALA A 51 -13.22 -2.54 30.87
N SER A 52 -14.06 -1.53 31.10
CA SER A 52 -13.94 -0.22 30.44
C SER A 52 -12.59 0.43 30.74
N GLY A 53 -12.13 0.37 32.00
CA GLY A 53 -10.83 0.90 32.40
C GLY A 53 -9.67 0.18 31.70
N GLN A 54 -9.68 -1.16 31.69
CA GLN A 54 -8.63 -1.94 31.02
C GLN A 54 -8.60 -1.71 29.50
N ILE A 55 -9.76 -1.62 28.86
CA ILE A 55 -9.85 -1.29 27.43
C ILE A 55 -9.32 0.14 27.20
N SER A 56 -9.70 1.09 28.05
CA SER A 56 -9.26 2.47 27.98
C SER A 56 -7.73 2.59 28.11
N ASP A 57 -7.14 1.86 29.04
CA ASP A 57 -5.68 1.83 29.27
C ASP A 57 -4.95 1.19 28.07
N ALA A 58 -5.48 0.08 27.56
CA ALA A 58 -4.91 -0.62 26.41
C ALA A 58 -4.96 0.23 25.13
N LEU A 59 -6.05 0.96 24.93
CA LEU A 59 -6.25 1.84 23.77
C LEU A 59 -5.69 3.25 23.98
N LYS A 60 -5.15 3.54 25.19
CA LYS A 60 -4.67 4.87 25.61
C LYS A 60 -5.70 5.97 25.38
N THR A 61 -6.97 5.68 25.68
CA THR A 61 -8.10 6.58 25.48
C THR A 61 -9.08 6.45 26.64
N LYS A 62 -9.93 7.44 26.84
CA LYS A 62 -11.03 7.36 27.82
C LYS A 62 -12.29 6.90 27.11
N GLY A 63 -12.86 5.81 27.57
CA GLY A 63 -14.08 5.27 26.96
C GLY A 63 -14.88 4.45 27.96
N ASP A 64 -16.12 4.14 27.60
CA ASP A 64 -17.03 3.36 28.43
C ASP A 64 -17.76 2.31 27.59
N LEU A 65 -17.97 1.12 28.21
CA LEU A 65 -18.78 0.05 27.66
C LEU A 65 -20.25 0.28 27.99
N GLU A 66 -21.13 -0.06 27.08
CA GLU A 66 -22.54 -0.18 27.38
C GLU A 66 -22.81 -1.33 28.37
N VAL A 67 -24.05 -1.41 28.83
CA VAL A 67 -24.50 -2.43 29.80
C VAL A 67 -24.14 -3.83 29.27
N LEU A 68 -23.51 -4.61 30.15
CA LEU A 68 -23.14 -6.00 29.87
C LEU A 68 -24.36 -6.94 30.01
N GLN A 69 -24.63 -7.71 29.00
CA GLN A 69 -25.64 -8.74 28.98
C GLN A 69 -24.97 -10.12 29.00
N TRP A 70 -25.45 -10.99 29.88
CA TRP A 70 -24.91 -12.34 30.08
C TRP A 70 -25.85 -13.40 29.55
N SER A 71 -25.30 -14.36 28.82
CA SER A 71 -26.00 -15.56 28.39
C SER A 71 -25.06 -16.75 28.55
N SER A 72 -25.30 -17.58 29.56
CA SER A 72 -24.44 -18.73 29.90
C SER A 72 -22.97 -18.32 30.14
N PHE A 73 -22.08 -18.71 29.25
CA PHE A 73 -20.65 -18.36 29.30
C PHE A 73 -20.26 -17.25 28.32
N SER A 74 -21.22 -16.57 27.75
CA SER A 74 -20.98 -15.46 26.82
C SER A 74 -21.41 -14.14 27.44
N VAL A 75 -20.57 -13.10 27.26
CA VAL A 75 -20.94 -11.73 27.61
C VAL A 75 -21.08 -10.92 26.32
N TYR A 76 -22.08 -10.08 26.30
CA TYR A 76 -22.39 -9.20 25.19
C TYR A 76 -22.44 -7.74 25.66
N SER A 77 -21.85 -6.83 24.86
CA SER A 77 -21.99 -5.38 25.01
C SER A 77 -22.34 -4.76 23.66
N GLY A 78 -23.30 -3.83 23.66
CA GLY A 78 -23.72 -3.15 22.45
C GLY A 78 -22.60 -2.32 21.85
N SER A 79 -21.89 -1.53 22.67
CA SER A 79 -20.81 -0.69 22.18
C SER A 79 -19.76 -0.33 23.24
N PHE A 80 -18.57 0.06 22.74
CA PHE A 80 -17.57 0.85 23.47
C PHE A 80 -17.29 2.12 22.68
N LEU A 81 -17.43 3.25 23.35
CA LEU A 81 -17.21 4.56 22.74
C LEU A 81 -16.10 5.28 23.49
N SER A 82 -15.01 5.59 22.81
CA SER A 82 -14.01 6.47 23.37
C SER A 82 -14.35 7.93 23.12
N ARG A 83 -13.99 8.78 24.06
CA ARG A 83 -14.15 10.24 23.96
C ARG A 83 -12.79 10.87 24.20
N THR A 84 -12.22 11.44 23.14
CA THR A 84 -11.04 12.28 23.27
C THR A 84 -11.30 13.62 22.63
N ASN A 85 -10.84 14.67 23.28
CA ASN A 85 -10.95 16.05 22.78
C ASN A 85 -9.62 16.53 22.19
N ASP A 86 -8.56 15.71 22.29
CA ASP A 86 -7.25 16.08 21.79
C ASP A 86 -7.16 15.78 20.28
N PRO A 87 -6.77 16.74 19.45
CA PRO A 87 -6.74 16.58 17.98
C PRO A 87 -5.67 15.57 17.51
N GLY A 88 -4.78 15.12 18.37
CA GLY A 88 -3.78 14.07 18.11
C GLY A 88 -4.22 12.65 18.49
N ASP A 89 -5.34 12.52 19.17
CA ASP A 89 -5.82 11.25 19.68
C ASP A 89 -6.81 10.59 18.71
N TRP A 90 -7.02 9.29 18.94
CA TRP A 90 -7.94 8.48 18.14
C TRP A 90 -9.25 8.25 18.86
N ASN A 91 -10.37 8.45 18.17
CA ASN A 91 -11.69 8.05 18.61
C ASN A 91 -11.99 6.63 18.17
N TRP A 92 -12.24 5.77 19.13
CA TRP A 92 -12.64 4.38 18.92
C TRP A 92 -14.14 4.25 19.05
N ARG A 93 -14.78 3.65 18.05
CA ARG A 93 -16.16 3.21 18.11
C ARG A 93 -16.17 1.72 17.82
N ILE A 94 -16.51 0.95 18.83
CA ILE A 94 -16.56 -0.50 18.75
C ILE A 94 -17.99 -0.91 18.99
N HIS A 95 -18.57 -1.72 18.13
CA HIS A 95 -19.95 -2.18 18.22
C HIS A 95 -20.04 -3.70 18.19
N GLU A 96 -21.10 -4.23 18.81
CA GLU A 96 -21.43 -5.66 18.85
C GLU A 96 -20.27 -6.50 19.42
N ILE A 97 -19.89 -6.19 20.65
CA ILE A 97 -18.83 -6.92 21.34
C ILE A 97 -19.44 -8.16 21.98
N ARG A 98 -18.94 -9.33 21.61
CA ARG A 98 -19.27 -10.60 22.24
C ARG A 98 -17.99 -11.28 22.69
N ALA A 99 -17.95 -11.76 23.92
CA ALA A 99 -16.82 -12.48 24.46
C ALA A 99 -17.30 -13.81 25.08
N ASP A 100 -16.72 -14.92 24.62
CA ASP A 100 -17.00 -16.25 25.14
C ASP A 100 -15.92 -16.62 26.16
N ILE A 101 -16.35 -16.92 27.39
CA ILE A 101 -15.47 -17.17 28.54
C ILE A 101 -15.29 -18.68 28.71
N SER A 102 -14.04 -19.10 28.91
CA SER A 102 -13.73 -20.48 29.25
C SER A 102 -14.19 -20.78 30.70
N PRO A 103 -14.95 -21.89 30.94
CA PRO A 103 -15.39 -22.25 32.26
C PRO A 103 -14.27 -22.61 33.26
N ARG A 104 -13.03 -22.77 32.81
CA ARG A 104 -11.83 -23.00 33.64
C ARG A 104 -11.42 -21.79 34.50
N LEU A 105 -12.03 -20.61 34.25
CA LEU A 105 -11.82 -19.39 35.03
C LEU A 105 -11.89 -19.61 36.56
N LEU A 106 -12.85 -20.41 36.98
CA LEU A 106 -13.14 -20.61 38.41
C LEU A 106 -12.01 -21.33 39.18
N LEU A 107 -11.13 -22.04 38.49
CA LEU A 107 -10.06 -22.83 39.11
C LEU A 107 -8.74 -22.05 39.20
N ASP A 108 -8.42 -21.23 38.18
CA ASP A 108 -7.08 -20.65 38.01
C ASP A 108 -7.01 -19.17 38.37
N ARG A 109 -8.11 -18.48 38.65
CA ARG A 109 -8.22 -17.01 38.78
C ARG A 109 -7.72 -16.27 37.53
N ILE A 110 -7.71 -16.91 36.37
CA ILE A 110 -7.32 -16.36 35.09
C ILE A 110 -8.59 -16.22 34.24
N LEU A 111 -8.92 -15.00 33.84
CA LEU A 111 -10.05 -14.75 32.94
C LEU A 111 -9.62 -15.10 31.51
N ARG A 112 -10.06 -16.26 31.02
CA ARG A 112 -9.77 -16.72 29.66
C ARG A 112 -10.95 -16.50 28.76
N PHE A 113 -10.74 -15.73 27.71
CA PHE A 113 -11.66 -15.60 26.59
C PHE A 113 -11.23 -16.56 25.50
N SER A 114 -12.04 -17.56 25.20
CA SER A 114 -11.80 -18.47 24.08
C SER A 114 -11.95 -17.74 22.75
N GLU A 115 -12.94 -16.84 22.69
CA GLU A 115 -13.16 -15.98 21.52
C GLU A 115 -13.76 -14.64 21.95
N ILE A 116 -13.22 -13.55 21.37
CA ILE A 116 -13.85 -12.24 21.40
C ILE A 116 -14.21 -11.90 19.95
N SER A 117 -15.49 -11.69 19.68
CA SER A 117 -15.95 -11.24 18.38
C SER A 117 -16.51 -9.83 18.47
N VAL A 118 -16.12 -9.00 17.50
CA VAL A 118 -16.53 -7.60 17.37
C VAL A 118 -17.17 -7.42 16.02
N GLY A 119 -18.37 -6.85 15.98
CA GLY A 119 -19.08 -6.57 14.73
C GLY A 119 -18.39 -5.51 13.90
N SER A 120 -18.16 -4.35 14.49
CA SER A 120 -17.40 -3.28 13.81
C SER A 120 -16.50 -2.50 14.74
N VAL A 121 -15.39 -2.05 14.19
CA VAL A 121 -14.43 -1.12 14.82
C VAL A 121 -14.18 0.02 13.85
N VAL A 122 -14.48 1.24 14.27
CA VAL A 122 -14.20 2.45 13.50
C VAL A 122 -13.20 3.29 14.26
N LEU A 123 -12.08 3.56 13.62
CA LEU A 123 -11.02 4.40 14.14
C LEU A 123 -10.98 5.71 13.35
N ALA A 124 -11.31 6.80 14.01
CA ALA A 124 -11.35 8.13 13.43
C ALA A 124 -10.50 9.11 14.24
N PRO A 125 -9.94 10.16 13.63
CA PRO A 125 -9.25 11.21 14.38
C PRO A 125 -10.19 11.91 15.35
N GLY A 126 -9.65 12.34 16.49
CA GLY A 126 -10.36 13.22 17.42
C GLY A 126 -10.66 14.55 16.73
N PHE A 127 -11.94 14.96 16.76
CA PHE A 127 -12.30 16.32 16.37
C PHE A 127 -12.37 17.17 17.64
N PRO A 128 -11.92 18.42 17.60
CA PRO A 128 -12.22 19.34 18.67
C PRO A 128 -13.75 19.40 18.82
N ALA A 129 -14.27 19.07 20.00
CA ALA A 129 -15.68 19.16 20.26
C ALA A 129 -16.15 20.59 19.91
N PRO A 130 -17.27 20.75 19.16
CA PRO A 130 -17.86 22.07 19.06
C PRO A 130 -18.05 22.57 20.49
N ALA A 131 -17.63 23.81 20.75
CA ALA A 131 -17.71 24.43 22.05
C ALA A 131 -19.18 24.47 22.50
N THR A 132 -19.67 23.36 23.00
CA THR A 132 -20.98 23.24 23.62
C THR A 132 -20.84 23.76 25.03
N THR A 133 -21.54 24.81 25.31
CA THR A 133 -21.80 25.45 26.60
C THR A 133 -21.61 24.51 27.77
N ALA A 134 -20.71 24.91 28.64
CA ALA A 134 -20.33 24.21 29.86
C ALA A 134 -21.57 23.67 30.63
N THR A 135 -21.82 22.39 30.53
CA THR A 135 -22.64 21.69 31.49
C THR A 135 -21.76 21.39 32.71
N ALA A 136 -22.25 21.74 33.89
CA ALA A 136 -21.57 21.73 35.15
C ALA A 136 -20.64 20.52 35.38
N PRO A 137 -19.53 20.68 36.13
CA PRO A 137 -18.60 19.60 36.41
C PRO A 137 -19.32 18.51 37.18
N VAL A 138 -19.52 17.38 36.55
CA VAL A 138 -19.92 16.12 37.22
C VAL A 138 -18.70 15.74 38.08
N THR A 139 -18.80 15.89 39.35
CA THR A 139 -17.83 15.43 40.36
C THR A 139 -17.56 13.94 40.08
N PRO A 140 -16.33 13.51 39.85
CA PRO A 140 -16.04 12.10 39.64
C PRO A 140 -16.44 11.32 40.91
N PRO A 141 -17.22 10.23 40.77
CA PRO A 141 -17.50 9.38 41.91
C PRO A 141 -16.19 8.77 42.45
N ASP A 142 -16.05 8.77 43.73
CA ASP A 142 -14.90 8.33 44.49
C ASP A 142 -14.24 7.05 43.98
N LEU A 143 -12.97 7.14 43.62
CA LEU A 143 -12.08 6.05 43.15
C LEU A 143 -11.75 5.00 44.23
N ILE A 144 -12.41 5.06 45.42
CA ILE A 144 -12.04 4.26 46.60
C ILE A 144 -12.40 2.75 46.43
N HIS A 145 -13.31 2.40 45.53
CA HIS A 145 -13.78 0.99 45.39
C HIS A 145 -13.10 0.18 44.27
N ALA A 146 -12.32 0.80 43.39
CA ALA A 146 -11.68 0.09 42.26
C ALA A 146 -10.49 -0.79 42.67
N LYS A 147 -9.85 -0.54 43.80
CA LYS A 147 -8.68 -1.33 44.26
C LYS A 147 -9.02 -2.75 44.71
N SER A 148 -10.22 -3.01 45.18
CA SER A 148 -10.57 -4.34 45.70
C SER A 148 -10.86 -5.38 44.57
N SER A 149 -11.21 -4.92 43.35
CA SER A 149 -11.56 -5.80 42.24
C SER A 149 -10.32 -6.29 41.48
N GLN A 150 -9.21 -5.56 41.52
CA GLN A 150 -7.94 -5.95 40.88
C GLN A 150 -7.27 -7.15 41.58
N GLU A 151 -7.55 -7.39 42.84
CA GLU A 151 -6.98 -8.54 43.57
C GLU A 151 -7.65 -9.88 43.26
N LEU A 152 -8.85 -9.86 42.65
CA LEU A 152 -9.61 -11.08 42.34
C LEU A 152 -9.13 -11.79 41.08
N LEU A 153 -8.60 -11.07 40.09
CA LEU A 153 -8.09 -11.62 38.85
C LEU A 153 -6.58 -11.50 38.80
N ARG A 154 -5.91 -12.61 38.51
CA ARG A 154 -4.45 -12.68 38.37
C ARG A 154 -3.98 -12.29 36.98
N ASP A 155 -4.77 -12.62 35.96
CA ASP A 155 -4.40 -12.42 34.54
C ASP A 155 -5.64 -12.49 33.65
N VAL A 156 -5.55 -11.88 32.49
CA VAL A 156 -6.55 -11.95 31.41
C VAL A 156 -5.91 -12.51 30.16
N GLN A 157 -6.46 -13.59 29.63
CA GLN A 157 -5.96 -14.26 28.45
C GLN A 157 -7.03 -14.31 27.36
N ILE A 158 -6.65 -13.92 26.15
CA ILE A 158 -7.49 -13.97 24.96
C ILE A 158 -6.87 -14.97 24.00
N GLU A 159 -7.61 -15.99 23.56
CA GLU A 159 -7.10 -16.98 22.61
C GLU A 159 -7.35 -16.55 21.17
N LYS A 160 -8.54 -15.99 20.90
CA LYS A 160 -8.92 -15.52 19.57
C LYS A 160 -9.66 -14.18 19.65
N LEU A 161 -9.27 -13.24 18.78
CA LEU A 161 -10.00 -11.99 18.55
C LEU A 161 -10.41 -11.90 17.08
N GLU A 162 -11.70 -11.71 16.84
CA GLU A 162 -12.24 -11.50 15.51
C GLU A 162 -12.95 -10.16 15.42
N VAL A 163 -12.55 -9.33 14.46
CA VAL A 163 -13.23 -8.10 14.07
C VAL A 163 -13.80 -8.31 12.68
N ARG A 164 -15.14 -8.25 12.53
CA ARG A 164 -15.79 -8.50 11.25
C ARG A 164 -15.62 -7.35 10.27
N ASN A 165 -15.61 -6.12 10.77
CA ASN A 165 -15.51 -4.92 9.97
C ASN A 165 -14.63 -3.90 10.69
N PHE A 166 -13.44 -3.65 10.16
CA PHE A 166 -12.50 -2.64 10.67
C PHE A 166 -12.35 -1.51 9.67
N ASP A 167 -12.61 -0.29 10.14
CA ASP A 167 -12.50 0.94 9.35
C ASP A 167 -11.49 1.88 10.01
N LEU A 168 -10.50 2.31 9.25
CA LEU A 168 -9.53 3.36 9.62
C LEU A 168 -9.74 4.53 8.68
N SER A 169 -10.21 5.65 9.20
CA SER A 169 -10.44 6.86 8.39
C SER A 169 -9.12 7.54 8.02
N PRO A 170 -8.94 7.94 6.75
CA PRO A 170 -7.79 8.72 6.32
C PRO A 170 -7.75 10.08 7.04
N ASN A 171 -6.57 10.50 7.48
CA ASN A 171 -6.36 11.80 8.13
C ASN A 171 -4.90 12.30 7.96
N SER A 172 -4.56 13.42 8.61
CA SER A 172 -3.21 13.97 8.58
C SER A 172 -2.16 13.06 9.26
N ILE A 173 -2.54 12.33 10.32
CA ILE A 173 -1.65 11.41 11.03
C ILE A 173 -1.31 10.22 10.13
N THR A 174 -2.29 9.67 9.41
CA THR A 174 -2.09 8.58 8.45
C THR A 174 -1.62 9.08 7.09
N GLN A 175 -1.34 10.37 6.94
CA GLN A 175 -0.97 10.97 5.65
C GLN A 175 -1.97 10.65 4.53
N GLY A 176 -3.25 10.59 4.87
CA GLY A 176 -4.32 10.26 3.95
C GLY A 176 -4.53 8.78 3.67
N TRP A 177 -3.79 7.88 4.30
CA TRP A 177 -4.03 6.44 4.22
C TRP A 177 -5.15 6.00 5.15
N GLY A 178 -5.93 5.04 4.70
CA GLY A 178 -6.98 4.42 5.49
C GLY A 178 -7.32 3.03 4.97
N VAL A 179 -8.20 2.36 5.69
CA VAL A 179 -8.77 1.08 5.24
C VAL A 179 -10.24 1.03 5.60
N LYS A 180 -11.03 0.30 4.82
CA LYS A 180 -12.46 0.16 5.04
C LYS A 180 -12.90 -1.29 4.84
N GLY A 181 -13.71 -1.79 5.76
CA GLY A 181 -14.34 -3.10 5.63
C GLY A 181 -13.41 -4.30 5.79
N VAL A 182 -12.30 -4.15 6.51
CA VAL A 182 -11.32 -5.23 6.70
C VAL A 182 -11.78 -6.17 7.81
N ARG A 183 -11.90 -7.46 7.51
CA ARG A 183 -12.05 -8.50 8.53
C ARG A 183 -10.68 -8.86 9.09
N ILE A 184 -10.56 -8.82 10.42
CA ILE A 184 -9.34 -9.13 11.16
C ILE A 184 -9.57 -10.33 12.05
N VAL A 185 -8.69 -11.33 11.99
CA VAL A 185 -8.68 -12.48 12.90
C VAL A 185 -7.28 -12.58 13.51
N LEU A 186 -7.21 -12.51 14.83
CA LEU A 186 -6.00 -12.69 15.62
C LEU A 186 -6.11 -13.95 16.45
N ASN A 187 -5.13 -14.84 16.36
CA ASN A 187 -5.01 -16.02 17.22
C ASN A 187 -3.78 -15.82 18.10
N MET A 188 -4.03 -15.59 19.39
CA MET A 188 -2.99 -15.31 20.37
C MET A 188 -2.41 -16.62 20.90
N LYS A 189 -1.11 -16.79 20.77
CA LYS A 189 -0.35 -17.97 21.22
C LYS A 189 0.76 -17.53 22.16
N LYS A 190 1.27 -18.44 22.98
CA LYS A 190 2.41 -18.14 23.88
C LYS A 190 3.65 -17.60 23.17
N GLN A 191 3.85 -17.95 21.90
CA GLN A 191 5.03 -17.58 21.09
C GLN A 191 4.72 -16.49 20.05
N GLY A 192 3.66 -15.71 20.23
CA GLY A 192 3.28 -14.65 19.31
C GLY A 192 1.83 -14.74 18.84
N THR A 193 1.41 -13.79 18.03
CA THR A 193 0.04 -13.69 17.53
C THR A 193 0.00 -13.95 16.03
N ASP A 194 -0.71 -15.00 15.61
CA ASP A 194 -1.00 -15.20 14.19
C ASP A 194 -2.14 -14.25 13.79
N PHE A 195 -1.99 -13.55 12.68
CA PHE A 195 -3.00 -12.66 12.17
C PHE A 195 -3.45 -13.05 10.76
N ARG A 196 -4.71 -12.75 10.46
CA ARG A 196 -5.30 -12.85 9.13
C ARG A 196 -6.18 -11.64 8.88
N LEU A 197 -5.93 -10.95 7.77
CA LEU A 197 -6.79 -9.90 7.24
C LEU A 197 -7.46 -10.43 5.98
N GLN A 198 -8.73 -10.10 5.78
CA GLN A 198 -9.48 -10.53 4.61
C GLN A 198 -10.47 -9.44 4.23
N ASN A 199 -10.68 -9.32 2.93
CA ASN A 199 -11.58 -8.34 2.36
C ASN A 199 -11.19 -6.91 2.80
N GLY A 200 -11.80 -5.94 2.25
CA GLY A 200 -11.57 -4.54 2.62
C GLY A 200 -10.86 -3.76 1.54
N GLU A 201 -11.05 -2.48 1.60
CA GLU A 201 -10.55 -1.51 0.64
C GLU A 201 -9.45 -0.67 1.29
N ILE A 202 -8.35 -0.47 0.57
CA ILE A 202 -7.30 0.48 0.96
C ILE A 202 -7.66 1.85 0.41
N LEU A 203 -7.79 2.81 1.32
CA LEU A 203 -7.96 4.22 0.98
C LEU A 203 -6.57 4.85 0.94
N ALA A 204 -6.11 5.23 -0.24
CA ALA A 204 -4.79 5.79 -0.46
C ALA A 204 -4.88 7.19 -1.06
N PRO A 205 -3.99 8.12 -0.65
CA PRO A 205 -3.93 9.47 -1.23
C PRO A 205 -3.36 9.47 -2.65
N LEU A 206 -2.84 8.32 -3.09
CA LEU A 206 -2.14 8.18 -4.36
C LEU A 206 -3.13 7.78 -5.47
N PRO A 207 -3.18 8.52 -6.60
CA PRO A 207 -4.12 8.24 -7.68
C PRO A 207 -4.02 6.83 -8.26
N TRP A 208 -2.80 6.24 -8.28
CA TRP A 208 -2.53 4.90 -8.80
C TRP A 208 -2.85 3.76 -7.82
N ALA A 209 -3.13 4.09 -6.55
CA ALA A 209 -3.53 3.13 -5.52
C ALA A 209 -5.01 3.27 -5.13
N ARG A 210 -5.82 3.92 -5.95
CA ARG A 210 -7.27 3.98 -5.74
C ARG A 210 -7.91 2.65 -6.06
N ASN A 211 -8.94 2.28 -5.28
CA ASN A 211 -9.71 1.04 -5.45
C ASN A 211 -8.86 -0.23 -5.33
N VAL A 212 -7.90 -0.23 -4.39
CA VAL A 212 -7.13 -1.43 -4.06
C VAL A 212 -7.85 -2.19 -2.95
N THR A 213 -8.11 -3.46 -3.18
CA THR A 213 -8.75 -4.34 -2.19
C THR A 213 -7.76 -5.35 -1.61
N ILE A 214 -7.85 -5.57 -0.30
CA ILE A 214 -7.12 -6.63 0.39
C ILE A 214 -7.89 -7.93 0.14
N GLN A 215 -7.32 -8.85 -0.64
CA GLN A 215 -7.88 -10.19 -0.79
C GLN A 215 -7.59 -11.01 0.46
N GLN A 216 -6.35 -11.02 0.86
CA GLN A 216 -5.92 -11.59 2.13
C GLN A 216 -4.55 -11.04 2.55
N ALA A 217 -4.31 -11.05 3.87
CA ALA A 217 -2.97 -10.95 4.44
C ALA A 217 -2.88 -11.93 5.59
N LYS A 218 -1.77 -12.64 5.70
CA LYS A 218 -1.50 -13.62 6.76
C LYS A 218 -0.09 -13.42 7.27
N GLY A 219 0.07 -13.62 8.57
CA GLY A 219 1.39 -13.53 9.16
C GLY A 219 1.37 -13.86 10.64
N ARG A 220 2.51 -13.62 11.25
CA ARG A 220 2.72 -13.79 12.68
C ARG A 220 3.45 -12.58 13.25
N PHE A 221 2.98 -12.10 14.37
CA PHE A 221 3.64 -11.07 15.14
C PHE A 221 4.31 -11.68 16.38
N VAL A 222 5.63 -11.54 16.46
CA VAL A 222 6.45 -11.95 17.62
C VAL A 222 7.27 -10.72 17.98
N VAL A 223 6.87 -10.02 19.04
CA VAL A 223 7.48 -8.73 19.42
C VAL A 223 8.99 -8.82 19.44
N PRO A 224 9.73 -7.93 18.75
CA PRO A 224 9.25 -6.75 18.02
C PRO A 224 9.04 -6.98 16.51
N THR A 225 9.02 -8.23 16.02
CA THR A 225 9.04 -8.56 14.59
C THR A 225 7.67 -9.03 14.08
N CYS A 226 7.25 -8.50 12.95
CA CYS A 226 6.12 -8.97 12.18
C CYS A 226 6.60 -9.78 10.97
N TYR A 227 6.13 -11.00 10.85
CA TYR A 227 6.39 -11.90 9.73
C TYR A 227 5.14 -11.94 8.85
N LEU A 228 5.20 -11.31 7.69
CA LEU A 228 4.16 -11.36 6.68
C LEU A 228 4.42 -12.56 5.76
N THR A 229 3.61 -13.60 5.87
CA THR A 229 3.80 -14.81 5.06
C THR A 229 3.14 -14.69 3.69
N ASP A 230 2.04 -13.95 3.61
CA ASP A 230 1.26 -13.79 2.40
C ASP A 230 0.44 -12.51 2.49
N LEU A 231 0.58 -11.64 1.51
CA LEU A 231 -0.28 -10.49 1.25
C LEU A 231 -0.70 -10.55 -0.21
N THR A 232 -1.98 -10.50 -0.47
CA THR A 232 -2.52 -10.40 -1.82
C THR A 232 -3.47 -9.21 -1.88
N LEU A 233 -3.13 -8.24 -2.74
CA LEU A 233 -3.93 -7.07 -3.06
C LEU A 233 -4.43 -7.17 -4.50
N LYS A 234 -5.62 -6.62 -4.75
CA LYS A 234 -6.21 -6.53 -6.09
C LYS A 234 -6.54 -5.08 -6.41
N SER A 235 -6.11 -4.60 -7.58
CA SER A 235 -6.50 -3.28 -8.09
C SER A 235 -7.90 -3.31 -8.71
N GLY A 236 -8.55 -2.16 -8.82
CA GLY A 236 -9.85 -2.02 -9.51
C GLY A 236 -9.81 -2.49 -10.97
N GLY A 237 -8.68 -2.38 -11.65
CA GLY A 237 -8.45 -2.86 -13.00
C GLY A 237 -8.07 -4.35 -13.11
N GLY A 238 -8.15 -5.09 -12.02
CA GLY A 238 -7.90 -6.54 -12.01
C GLY A 238 -6.45 -6.95 -11.83
N GLY A 239 -5.51 -6.02 -11.67
CA GLY A 239 -4.12 -6.33 -11.34
C GLY A 239 -3.98 -6.93 -9.95
N LEU A 240 -2.99 -7.80 -9.76
CA LEU A 240 -2.66 -8.44 -8.49
C LEU A 240 -1.30 -7.95 -7.98
N LEU A 241 -1.17 -7.77 -6.68
CA LEU A 241 0.10 -7.57 -5.99
C LEU A 241 0.19 -8.60 -4.87
N SER A 242 1.28 -9.33 -4.84
CA SER A 242 1.60 -10.26 -3.76
C SER A 242 2.87 -9.81 -3.04
N ALA A 243 2.90 -9.98 -1.72
CA ALA A 243 4.05 -9.64 -0.92
C ALA A 243 4.25 -10.63 0.23
N SER A 244 5.51 -10.83 0.60
CA SER A 244 5.92 -11.56 1.80
C SER A 244 7.19 -10.95 2.36
N GLY A 245 7.44 -11.13 3.66
CA GLY A 245 8.63 -10.57 4.27
C GLY A 245 8.53 -10.47 5.78
N ASN A 246 9.44 -9.75 6.36
CA ASN A 246 9.40 -9.42 7.78
C ASN A 246 9.80 -7.96 8.01
N PHE A 247 9.30 -7.39 9.08
CA PHE A 247 9.74 -6.09 9.55
C PHE A 247 9.76 -6.03 11.07
N THR A 248 10.77 -5.36 11.60
CA THR A 248 10.95 -5.11 13.03
C THR A 248 10.47 -3.71 13.34
N THR A 249 9.71 -3.55 14.43
CA THR A 249 9.07 -2.28 14.77
C THR A 249 9.88 -1.41 15.75
N SER A 250 10.84 -2.00 16.46
CA SER A 250 11.61 -1.29 17.50
C SER A 250 12.98 -1.96 17.70
N PRO A 251 14.02 -1.20 18.09
CA PRO A 251 14.06 0.25 18.26
C PRO A 251 14.17 1.03 16.96
N SER A 252 14.68 0.40 15.89
CA SER A 252 14.78 0.97 14.53
C SER A 252 13.99 0.09 13.59
N PRO A 253 12.95 0.63 12.93
CA PRO A 253 12.20 -0.13 11.95
C PRO A 253 13.11 -0.63 10.83
N LEU A 254 13.15 -1.93 10.63
CA LEU A 254 13.93 -2.60 9.60
C LEU A 254 13.09 -3.70 8.97
N GLY A 255 13.09 -3.77 7.65
CA GLY A 255 12.30 -4.74 6.92
C GLY A 255 13.04 -5.36 5.75
N HIS A 256 12.64 -6.57 5.41
CA HIS A 256 13.05 -7.30 4.22
C HIS A 256 11.81 -7.91 3.60
N GLY A 257 11.77 -8.02 2.28
CA GLY A 257 10.59 -8.62 1.67
C GLY A 257 10.70 -8.83 0.18
N ARG A 258 9.78 -9.63 -0.33
CA ARG A 258 9.62 -9.87 -1.75
C ARG A 258 8.24 -9.41 -2.16
N PHE A 259 8.19 -8.69 -3.26
CA PHE A 259 6.98 -8.17 -3.88
C PHE A 259 6.91 -8.69 -5.30
N SER A 260 5.73 -9.05 -5.75
CA SER A 260 5.45 -9.36 -7.15
C SER A 260 4.11 -8.74 -7.53
N TRP A 261 4.02 -8.23 -8.74
CA TRP A 261 2.78 -7.66 -9.27
C TRP A 261 2.54 -8.15 -10.68
N GLU A 262 1.28 -8.36 -10.99
CA GLU A 262 0.84 -8.81 -12.29
C GLU A 262 -0.26 -7.91 -12.80
N ARG A 263 -0.09 -7.40 -14.04
CA ARG A 263 -1.07 -6.56 -14.74
C ARG A 263 -1.58 -5.37 -13.91
N TRP A 264 -0.72 -4.81 -13.06
CA TRP A 264 -1.06 -3.65 -12.25
C TRP A 264 -1.20 -2.41 -13.13
N GLU A 265 -2.33 -1.71 -13.03
CA GLU A 265 -2.56 -0.50 -13.83
C GLU A 265 -1.69 0.65 -13.36
N ILE A 266 -1.10 1.34 -14.32
CA ILE A 266 -0.34 2.55 -14.08
C ILE A 266 -1.13 3.70 -14.72
N PRO A 267 -1.39 4.79 -13.99
CA PRO A 267 -2.02 5.98 -14.57
C PRO A 267 -1.18 6.51 -15.74
N SER A 268 -1.86 6.80 -16.84
CA SER A 268 -1.25 7.43 -18.01
C SER A 268 -0.47 8.70 -17.64
N GLY A 269 0.62 8.99 -18.34
CA GLY A 269 1.47 10.17 -18.11
C GLY A 269 2.53 10.03 -17.03
N LYS A 270 2.64 8.89 -16.35
CA LYS A 270 3.60 8.73 -15.24
C LYS A 270 4.89 7.97 -15.57
N LEU A 271 4.89 7.13 -16.60
CA LEU A 271 6.05 6.30 -16.95
C LEU A 271 7.02 6.95 -17.94
N GLY A 272 6.57 7.87 -18.75
CA GLY A 272 7.37 8.41 -19.85
C GLY A 272 8.32 9.56 -19.47
N PHE A 273 8.50 9.83 -18.19
CA PHE A 273 9.28 10.99 -17.72
C PHE A 273 8.91 12.30 -18.47
N GLY A 274 7.63 12.46 -18.84
CA GLY A 274 7.16 13.61 -19.62
C GLY A 274 7.52 13.61 -21.10
N LEU A 275 8.41 12.72 -21.56
CA LEU A 275 8.79 12.59 -22.97
C LEU A 275 7.76 11.83 -23.80
N PHE A 276 7.18 10.79 -23.21
CA PHE A 276 6.17 9.96 -23.82
C PHE A 276 5.05 9.67 -22.81
N ASP A 277 3.88 9.39 -23.32
CA ASP A 277 2.80 8.79 -22.54
C ASP A 277 2.77 7.28 -22.85
N VAL A 278 2.76 6.46 -21.81
CA VAL A 278 2.79 5.00 -21.97
C VAL A 278 1.65 4.39 -21.15
N PRO A 279 0.42 4.40 -21.68
CA PRO A 279 -0.64 3.63 -21.08
C PRO A 279 -0.28 2.15 -21.12
N ALA A 280 -0.21 1.53 -19.96
CA ALA A 280 0.23 0.15 -19.81
C ALA A 280 -0.27 -0.48 -18.52
N LYS A 281 -0.23 -1.81 -18.47
CA LYS A 281 -0.25 -2.58 -17.24
C LYS A 281 1.18 -3.03 -16.93
N MET A 282 1.54 -2.98 -15.67
CA MET A 282 2.88 -3.35 -15.22
C MET A 282 2.85 -4.72 -14.55
N SER A 283 3.79 -5.58 -14.92
CA SER A 283 4.10 -6.81 -14.21
C SER A 283 5.56 -6.81 -13.79
N GLY A 284 5.88 -7.43 -12.67
CA GLY A 284 7.26 -7.43 -12.21
C GLY A 284 7.44 -8.03 -10.83
N GLU A 285 8.67 -7.93 -10.36
CA GLU A 285 9.07 -8.37 -9.04
C GLU A 285 10.08 -7.39 -8.43
N PHE A 286 10.09 -7.28 -7.12
CA PHE A 286 11.03 -6.50 -6.34
C PHE A 286 11.45 -7.29 -5.11
N ASN A 287 12.74 -7.48 -4.94
CA ASN A 287 13.33 -8.04 -3.74
C ASN A 287 13.88 -6.89 -2.90
N CYS A 288 13.20 -6.58 -1.81
CA CYS A 288 13.62 -5.60 -0.83
C CYS A 288 14.63 -6.24 0.11
N GLU A 289 15.89 -5.87 -0.02
CA GLU A 289 16.98 -6.36 0.83
C GLU A 289 17.00 -5.66 2.17
N GLU A 290 16.67 -4.36 2.16
CA GLU A 290 16.56 -3.55 3.36
C GLU A 290 15.55 -2.43 3.16
N TRP A 291 14.67 -2.28 4.14
CA TRP A 291 13.77 -1.13 4.26
C TRP A 291 13.86 -0.54 5.65
N SER A 292 14.04 0.77 5.70
CA SER A 292 13.92 1.59 6.91
C SER A 292 13.20 2.90 6.55
N PRO A 293 12.73 3.70 7.51
CA PRO A 293 12.09 4.98 7.21
C PRO A 293 12.97 5.97 6.40
N SER A 294 14.28 5.80 6.45
CA SER A 294 15.25 6.66 5.76
C SER A 294 15.95 6.01 4.57
N SER A 295 15.78 4.71 4.35
CA SER A 295 16.52 3.96 3.33
C SER A 295 15.68 2.82 2.76
N LEU A 296 15.75 2.66 1.46
CA LEU A 296 15.21 1.52 0.73
C LEU A 296 16.32 0.94 -0.15
N GLN A 297 16.60 -0.36 -0.01
CA GLN A 297 17.57 -1.07 -0.84
C GLN A 297 16.95 -2.33 -1.40
N GLY A 298 17.23 -2.63 -2.65
CA GLY A 298 16.73 -3.81 -3.29
C GLY A 298 16.84 -3.77 -4.80
N SER A 299 16.44 -4.85 -5.42
CA SER A 299 16.53 -5.03 -6.87
C SER A 299 15.28 -5.69 -7.42
N GLY A 300 15.00 -5.46 -8.69
CA GLY A 300 13.81 -6.00 -9.31
C GLY A 300 13.82 -5.94 -10.83
N LYS A 301 12.72 -6.43 -11.39
CA LYS A 301 12.45 -6.38 -12.82
C LYS A 301 11.04 -5.89 -13.05
N VAL A 302 10.86 -5.17 -14.13
CA VAL A 302 9.56 -4.67 -14.56
C VAL A 302 9.36 -4.96 -16.04
N ARG A 303 8.14 -5.33 -16.38
CA ARG A 303 7.68 -5.49 -17.75
C ARG A 303 6.34 -4.80 -17.92
N LEU A 304 6.20 -4.05 -18.99
CA LEU A 304 4.93 -3.46 -19.39
C LEU A 304 4.16 -4.43 -20.26
N VAL A 305 2.87 -4.53 -20.00
CA VAL A 305 1.93 -5.41 -20.72
C VAL A 305 0.85 -4.53 -21.32
N ASP A 306 0.38 -4.87 -22.50
CA ASP A 306 -0.61 -4.08 -23.25
C ASP A 306 -0.17 -2.61 -23.42
N ALA A 307 1.14 -2.39 -23.53
CA ALA A 307 1.75 -1.07 -23.57
C ALA A 307 1.63 -0.43 -24.95
N ARG A 308 1.41 0.88 -24.96
CA ARG A 308 1.40 1.70 -26.15
C ARG A 308 2.24 2.93 -25.92
N LEU A 309 3.08 3.25 -26.88
CA LEU A 309 3.88 4.48 -26.83
C LEU A 309 3.09 5.59 -27.53
N GLU A 310 2.73 6.63 -26.79
CA GLU A 310 1.96 7.77 -27.26
C GLU A 310 2.76 9.07 -27.11
N PRO A 311 2.50 10.10 -27.94
CA PRO A 311 3.12 11.40 -27.77
C PRO A 311 2.73 12.00 -26.41
N GLY A 312 3.69 12.49 -25.64
CA GLY A 312 3.44 13.18 -24.36
C GLY A 312 2.68 14.50 -24.55
N ARG A 313 1.99 14.94 -23.51
CA ARG A 313 1.29 16.23 -23.51
C ARG A 313 2.28 17.39 -23.47
N GLY A 314 2.18 18.31 -24.44
CA GLY A 314 2.79 19.64 -24.34
C GLY A 314 4.17 19.82 -24.95
N SER A 315 4.78 18.81 -25.55
CA SER A 315 5.95 18.99 -26.39
C SER A 315 5.72 18.35 -27.77
N GLU A 316 6.28 18.94 -28.78
CA GLU A 316 6.46 18.27 -30.07
C GLU A 316 7.30 17.02 -29.82
N SER A 317 6.60 15.94 -29.52
CA SER A 317 7.22 14.67 -29.15
C SER A 317 8.13 14.24 -30.32
N ILE A 318 9.31 13.72 -30.00
CA ILE A 318 10.22 13.13 -30.98
C ILE A 318 9.47 12.21 -31.94
N LEU A 319 8.50 11.45 -31.44
CA LEU A 319 7.68 10.55 -32.25
C LEU A 319 6.80 11.29 -33.24
N ALA A 320 6.24 12.45 -32.86
CA ALA A 320 5.45 13.27 -33.79
C ALA A 320 6.33 13.83 -34.92
N ILE A 321 7.50 14.34 -34.58
CA ILE A 321 8.49 14.83 -35.55
C ILE A 321 8.92 13.69 -36.49
N LEU A 322 9.30 12.54 -35.94
CA LEU A 322 9.68 11.36 -36.73
C LEU A 322 8.54 10.85 -37.61
N SER A 323 7.30 10.89 -37.11
CA SER A 323 6.12 10.52 -37.91
C SER A 323 5.94 11.40 -39.15
N VAL A 324 6.17 12.71 -38.99
CA VAL A 324 6.10 13.68 -40.12
C VAL A 324 7.25 13.44 -41.10
N ILE A 325 8.47 13.31 -40.61
CA ILE A 325 9.69 13.11 -41.43
C ILE A 325 9.59 11.81 -42.24
N THR A 326 9.19 10.72 -41.60
CA THR A 326 9.16 9.39 -42.26
C THR A 326 7.91 9.14 -43.05
N GLY A 327 6.86 9.94 -42.84
CA GLY A 327 5.54 9.69 -43.37
C GLY A 327 4.85 8.46 -42.75
N GLU A 328 5.30 8.04 -41.54
CA GLU A 328 4.78 6.84 -40.86
C GLU A 328 3.89 7.25 -39.66
N PRO A 329 2.56 7.27 -39.86
CA PRO A 329 1.64 7.74 -38.85
C PRO A 329 1.58 6.82 -37.61
N ARG A 330 1.97 5.54 -37.75
CA ARG A 330 1.99 4.59 -36.62
C ARG A 330 2.97 5.00 -35.51
N LEU A 331 3.98 5.82 -35.82
CA LEU A 331 4.89 6.37 -34.80
C LEU A 331 4.17 7.29 -33.81
N LYS A 332 2.99 7.85 -34.14
CA LYS A 332 2.18 8.65 -33.21
C LYS A 332 1.46 7.83 -32.12
N GLY A 333 1.45 6.50 -32.25
CA GLY A 333 0.78 5.63 -31.30
C GLY A 333 1.09 4.18 -31.60
N CYS A 334 2.31 3.72 -31.23
CA CYS A 334 2.73 2.37 -31.56
C CYS A 334 2.52 1.40 -30.39
N PRO A 335 1.90 0.23 -30.64
CA PRO A 335 1.84 -0.84 -29.65
C PRO A 335 3.25 -1.41 -29.45
N LEU A 336 3.60 -1.64 -28.20
CA LEU A 336 4.87 -2.24 -27.84
C LEU A 336 4.69 -3.74 -27.65
N THR A 337 5.52 -4.54 -28.33
CA THR A 337 5.55 -6.00 -28.13
C THR A 337 6.41 -6.38 -26.94
N THR A 338 7.47 -5.61 -26.69
CA THR A 338 8.36 -5.80 -25.58
C THR A 338 8.66 -4.44 -24.94
N ALA A 339 8.45 -4.33 -23.64
CA ALA A 339 8.88 -3.17 -22.87
C ALA A 339 9.21 -3.64 -21.45
N GLY A 340 10.43 -3.43 -21.01
CA GLY A 340 10.86 -3.84 -19.67
C GLY A 340 12.23 -3.33 -19.30
N ALA A 341 12.57 -3.50 -18.03
CA ALA A 341 13.87 -3.12 -17.48
C ALA A 341 14.16 -3.92 -16.20
N SER A 342 15.41 -4.02 -15.83
CA SER A 342 15.86 -4.33 -14.47
C SER A 342 16.14 -3.03 -13.72
N PHE A 343 15.97 -3.05 -12.41
CA PHE A 343 16.26 -1.88 -11.59
C PHE A 343 16.89 -2.27 -10.25
N GLU A 344 17.69 -1.37 -9.73
CA GLU A 344 18.32 -1.45 -8.42
C GLU A 344 18.09 -0.14 -7.67
N ILE A 345 17.69 -0.26 -6.41
CA ILE A 345 17.43 0.87 -5.52
C ILE A 345 18.49 0.83 -4.42
N LEU A 346 19.23 1.91 -4.25
CA LEU A 346 20.26 2.08 -3.24
C LEU A 346 20.03 3.41 -2.52
N SER A 347 19.13 3.40 -1.54
CA SER A 347 18.69 4.59 -0.79
C SER A 347 18.11 5.68 -1.73
N ASN A 348 18.87 6.73 -2.05
CA ASN A 348 18.41 7.84 -2.89
C ASN A 348 18.84 7.70 -4.36
N ARG A 349 19.33 6.54 -4.75
CA ARG A 349 19.78 6.26 -6.11
C ARG A 349 18.97 5.12 -6.70
N TYR A 350 18.53 5.30 -7.94
CA TYR A 350 17.81 4.30 -8.73
C TYR A 350 18.62 4.04 -10.00
N ASP A 351 19.14 2.85 -10.17
CA ASP A 351 19.82 2.41 -11.39
C ASP A 351 18.84 1.54 -12.19
N ILE A 352 18.36 2.03 -13.31
CA ILE A 352 17.50 1.31 -14.26
C ILE A 352 18.40 0.83 -15.38
N ARG A 353 18.47 -0.49 -15.60
CA ARG A 353 19.35 -1.15 -16.56
C ARG A 353 18.55 -2.07 -17.47
N ASP A 354 19.19 -2.55 -18.51
CA ASP A 354 18.61 -3.51 -19.46
C ASP A 354 17.25 -3.02 -20.02
N ILE A 355 17.13 -1.71 -20.16
CA ILE A 355 15.93 -1.15 -20.79
C ILE A 355 15.82 -1.72 -22.19
N LEU A 356 14.69 -2.33 -22.48
CA LEU A 356 14.33 -2.81 -23.81
C LEU A 356 12.90 -2.37 -24.08
N VAL A 357 12.73 -1.59 -25.15
CA VAL A 357 11.42 -1.18 -25.67
C VAL A 357 11.40 -1.49 -27.15
N GLU A 358 10.41 -2.21 -27.63
CA GLU A 358 10.35 -2.65 -29.03
C GLU A 358 8.94 -2.58 -29.59
N ALA A 359 8.82 -1.95 -30.73
CA ALA A 359 7.70 -1.99 -31.64
C ALA A 359 8.20 -2.49 -33.01
N PRO A 360 8.02 -3.77 -33.36
CA PRO A 360 8.59 -4.36 -34.56
C PRO A 360 8.20 -3.62 -35.85
N GLY A 361 9.17 -3.40 -36.73
CA GLY A 361 9.01 -2.62 -37.94
C GLY A 361 8.82 -1.11 -37.76
N LEU A 362 9.00 -0.61 -36.53
CA LEU A 362 8.94 0.82 -36.25
C LEU A 362 10.15 1.30 -35.46
N LEU A 363 10.31 0.85 -34.23
CA LEU A 363 11.38 1.32 -33.34
C LEU A 363 11.83 0.25 -32.33
N ARG A 364 13.07 0.43 -31.89
CA ARG A 364 13.66 -0.31 -30.76
C ARG A 364 14.53 0.63 -29.95
N ALA A 365 14.43 0.56 -28.62
CA ALA A 365 15.27 1.33 -27.73
C ALA A 365 15.88 0.42 -26.66
N THR A 366 17.18 0.59 -26.39
CA THR A 366 17.91 -0.14 -25.36
C THR A 366 18.80 0.83 -24.59
N GLY A 367 19.07 0.54 -23.31
CA GLY A 367 19.97 1.41 -22.55
C GLY A 367 19.84 1.32 -21.05
N SER A 368 20.25 2.38 -20.39
CA SER A 368 20.19 2.52 -18.94
C SER A 368 19.98 3.97 -18.52
N ILE A 369 19.35 4.14 -17.37
CA ILE A 369 19.09 5.44 -16.75
C ILE A 369 19.44 5.33 -15.27
N ARG A 370 20.12 6.35 -14.76
CA ARG A 370 20.37 6.55 -13.33
C ARG A 370 19.59 7.76 -12.85
N ILE A 371 18.98 7.62 -11.70
CA ILE A 371 18.33 8.73 -11.00
C ILE A 371 19.04 8.87 -9.66
N SER A 372 19.56 10.04 -9.37
CA SER A 372 20.24 10.33 -8.12
C SER A 372 19.88 11.72 -7.64
N SER A 373 19.32 11.80 -6.42
CA SER A 373 18.86 13.08 -5.84
C SER A 373 17.93 13.87 -6.78
N GLY A 374 17.02 13.17 -7.49
CA GLY A 374 16.09 13.77 -8.46
C GLY A 374 16.66 14.10 -9.84
N ASN A 375 17.99 13.98 -10.03
CA ASN A 375 18.63 14.19 -11.32
C ASN A 375 18.65 12.91 -12.16
N LEU A 376 18.37 13.06 -13.45
CA LEU A 376 18.40 12.01 -14.46
C LEU A 376 19.73 12.03 -15.20
N GLU A 377 20.33 10.88 -15.37
CA GLU A 377 21.46 10.66 -16.26
C GLU A 377 21.30 9.32 -16.96
N GLY A 378 21.32 9.30 -18.29
CA GLY A 378 21.10 8.07 -19.02
C GLY A 378 21.66 8.08 -20.42
N ALA A 379 21.84 6.87 -20.95
CA ALA A 379 22.24 6.63 -22.34
C ALA A 379 21.31 5.58 -22.94
N ILE A 380 20.63 5.97 -23.99
CA ILE A 380 19.68 5.13 -24.72
C ILE A 380 20.18 4.98 -26.17
N GLN A 381 20.24 3.77 -26.68
CA GLN A 381 20.38 3.49 -28.10
C GLN A 381 18.97 3.46 -28.71
N PHE A 382 18.58 4.51 -29.40
CA PHE A 382 17.28 4.62 -30.04
C PHE A 382 17.41 4.21 -31.50
N GLY A 383 16.74 3.13 -31.89
CA GLY A 383 16.73 2.56 -33.22
C GLY A 383 15.41 2.79 -33.92
N LEU A 384 15.45 3.14 -35.20
CA LEU A 384 14.32 3.10 -36.12
C LEU A 384 14.50 1.93 -37.06
N ASP A 385 13.37 1.30 -37.47
CA ASP A 385 13.40 0.32 -38.57
C ASP A 385 14.25 0.85 -39.70
N LYS A 386 15.02 -0.02 -40.37
CA LYS A 386 15.97 0.34 -41.42
C LYS A 386 15.37 1.28 -42.47
N TYR A 387 14.15 1.03 -42.92
CA TYR A 387 13.51 1.89 -43.92
C TYR A 387 13.18 3.28 -43.36
N LEU A 388 12.67 3.36 -42.13
CA LEU A 388 12.35 4.63 -41.48
C LEU A 388 13.62 5.41 -41.12
N GLY A 389 14.61 4.71 -40.60
CA GLY A 389 15.90 5.29 -40.23
C GLY A 389 16.64 5.84 -41.45
N SER A 390 16.62 5.16 -42.61
CA SER A 390 17.19 5.65 -43.87
C SER A 390 16.55 6.98 -44.27
N LYS A 391 15.23 7.10 -44.20
CA LYS A 391 14.55 8.37 -44.54
C LYS A 391 15.03 9.53 -43.64
N VAL A 392 15.22 9.27 -42.33
CA VAL A 392 15.71 10.27 -41.42
C VAL A 392 17.19 10.59 -41.74
N ALA A 393 18.00 9.58 -42.00
CA ALA A 393 19.40 9.76 -42.40
C ALA A 393 19.53 10.62 -43.66
N ASP A 394 18.75 10.33 -44.72
CA ASP A 394 18.74 11.09 -45.96
C ASP A 394 18.36 12.55 -45.71
N LEU A 395 17.31 12.80 -44.93
CA LEU A 395 16.85 14.15 -44.62
C LEU A 395 17.84 14.92 -43.71
N THR A 396 18.62 14.22 -42.90
CA THR A 396 19.63 14.84 -42.02
C THR A 396 21.03 14.86 -42.62
N GLY A 397 21.18 14.54 -43.92
CA GLY A 397 22.45 14.51 -44.62
C GLY A 397 23.41 13.43 -44.09
N GLY A 398 22.90 12.36 -43.56
CA GLY A 398 23.70 11.28 -42.97
C GLY A 398 24.22 11.54 -41.58
N GLU A 399 23.75 12.57 -40.86
CA GLU A 399 24.27 12.90 -39.52
C GLU A 399 23.66 12.04 -38.41
N LEU A 400 22.44 11.51 -38.63
CA LEU A 400 21.69 10.74 -37.66
C LEU A 400 21.35 9.35 -38.22
N PHE A 401 21.19 8.37 -37.33
CA PHE A 401 20.78 7.01 -37.65
C PHE A 401 21.68 6.28 -38.65
N GLN A 402 22.98 6.30 -38.41
CA GLN A 402 23.98 5.70 -39.32
C GLN A 402 24.31 4.25 -38.99
N LYS A 403 24.28 3.86 -37.71
CA LYS A 403 24.69 2.51 -37.28
C LYS A 403 23.59 1.50 -37.51
N GLU A 404 23.79 0.59 -38.45
CA GLU A 404 22.84 -0.53 -38.68
C GLU A 404 23.18 -1.72 -37.76
N GLU A 405 22.17 -2.24 -37.07
CA GLU A 405 22.26 -3.44 -36.27
C GLU A 405 20.88 -4.11 -36.18
N ASN A 406 20.79 -5.40 -36.43
CA ASN A 406 19.54 -6.20 -36.32
C ASN A 406 18.35 -5.62 -37.08
N GLY A 407 18.56 -5.00 -38.24
CA GLY A 407 17.49 -4.41 -39.08
C GLY A 407 17.00 -3.04 -38.61
N TYR A 408 17.69 -2.42 -37.63
CA TYR A 408 17.43 -1.06 -37.16
C TYR A 408 18.64 -0.17 -37.42
N LEU A 409 18.36 1.10 -37.66
CA LEU A 409 19.38 2.14 -37.67
C LEU A 409 19.35 2.88 -36.35
N TYR A 410 20.46 2.88 -35.62
CA TYR A 410 20.56 3.37 -34.24
C TYR A 410 21.17 4.76 -34.17
N GLN A 411 20.67 5.51 -33.19
CA GLN A 411 21.17 6.80 -32.75
C GLN A 411 21.37 6.80 -31.23
N PRO A 412 22.57 7.03 -30.73
CA PRO A 412 22.77 7.24 -29.30
C PRO A 412 22.11 8.54 -28.83
N VAL A 413 21.38 8.45 -27.74
CA VAL A 413 20.63 9.55 -27.12
C VAL A 413 21.06 9.67 -25.66
N LYS A 414 21.46 10.86 -25.26
CA LYS A 414 21.69 11.19 -23.86
C LYS A 414 20.42 11.71 -23.21
N ILE A 415 20.11 11.17 -22.04
CA ILE A 415 19.03 11.65 -21.17
C ILE A 415 19.66 12.39 -20.00
N SER A 416 19.12 13.55 -19.65
CA SER A 416 19.61 14.39 -18.57
C SER A 416 18.47 15.22 -17.96
N GLY A 417 18.76 16.10 -17.01
CA GLY A 417 17.78 16.98 -16.37
C GLY A 417 17.23 16.41 -15.05
N THR A 418 16.00 16.71 -14.73
CA THR A 418 15.32 16.22 -13.52
C THR A 418 14.13 15.34 -13.88
N MET A 419 13.57 14.63 -12.89
CA MET A 419 12.35 13.82 -13.11
C MET A 419 11.15 14.66 -13.53
N GLU A 420 11.08 15.92 -13.09
CA GLU A 420 10.01 16.87 -13.43
C GLU A 420 10.24 17.50 -14.83
N ASN A 421 11.51 17.66 -15.23
CA ASN A 421 11.89 18.26 -16.50
C ASN A 421 13.02 17.47 -17.19
N PRO A 422 12.71 16.28 -17.72
CA PRO A 422 13.67 15.45 -18.42
C PRO A 422 14.06 16.08 -19.77
N GLN A 423 15.31 15.97 -20.12
CA GLN A 423 15.90 16.48 -21.36
C GLN A 423 16.54 15.36 -22.14
N ASN A 424 16.58 15.50 -23.45
CA ASN A 424 17.31 14.61 -24.35
C ASN A 424 18.06 15.42 -25.42
N ASP A 425 19.13 14.85 -25.94
CA ASP A 425 19.93 15.49 -26.96
C ASP A 425 19.50 15.18 -28.41
N LEU A 426 18.56 14.26 -28.60
CA LEU A 426 18.07 13.86 -29.94
C LEU A 426 17.18 14.94 -30.56
N GLN A 427 16.28 15.52 -29.79
CA GLN A 427 15.35 16.52 -30.28
C GLN A 427 16.06 17.78 -30.86
N PRO A 428 16.99 18.42 -30.16
CA PRO A 428 17.72 19.56 -30.73
C PRO A 428 18.63 19.18 -31.91
N ARG A 429 19.18 17.96 -31.91
CA ARG A 429 19.98 17.45 -33.05
C ARG A 429 19.14 17.23 -34.29
N LEU A 430 17.92 16.66 -34.14
CA LEU A 430 16.95 16.52 -35.23
C LEU A 430 16.54 17.90 -35.77
N ALA A 431 16.20 18.84 -34.92
CA ALA A 431 15.80 20.19 -35.32
C ALA A 431 16.93 20.91 -36.08
N ALA A 432 18.15 20.83 -35.58
CA ALA A 432 19.33 21.44 -36.24
C ALA A 432 19.62 20.79 -37.60
N ALA A 433 19.50 19.45 -37.72
CA ALA A 433 19.74 18.75 -38.96
C ALA A 433 18.68 19.09 -40.02
N MET A 434 17.40 19.14 -39.61
CA MET A 434 16.30 19.58 -40.47
C MET A 434 16.50 21.02 -40.97
N ALA A 435 16.83 21.95 -40.08
CA ALA A 435 17.08 23.33 -40.46
C ALA A 435 18.20 23.46 -41.51
N ARG A 436 19.31 22.73 -41.35
CA ARG A 436 20.42 22.69 -42.31
C ARG A 436 20.00 22.14 -43.66
N THR A 437 19.22 21.06 -43.67
CA THR A 437 18.71 20.46 -44.92
C THR A 437 17.74 21.39 -45.65
N MET A 438 16.88 22.10 -44.92
CA MET A 438 15.97 23.08 -45.52
C MET A 438 16.73 24.28 -46.15
N ILE A 439 17.75 24.78 -45.46
CA ILE A 439 18.61 25.83 -46.01
C ILE A 439 19.32 25.36 -47.28
N ARG A 440 19.87 24.15 -47.27
CA ARG A 440 20.53 23.54 -48.42
C ARG A 440 19.59 23.33 -49.61
N THR A 441 18.40 22.79 -49.37
CA THR A 441 17.38 22.58 -50.37
C THR A 441 16.84 23.91 -50.93
N GLY A 442 16.62 24.88 -50.04
CA GLY A 442 16.21 26.25 -50.42
C GLY A 442 17.29 26.93 -51.27
N ALA A 443 18.54 26.81 -50.91
CA ALA A 443 19.68 27.30 -51.74
C ALA A 443 19.74 26.62 -53.13
N GLN A 444 19.53 25.31 -53.20
CA GLN A 444 19.49 24.57 -54.48
C GLN A 444 18.29 24.96 -55.34
N ILE A 445 17.12 25.23 -54.74
CA ILE A 445 15.95 25.73 -55.49
C ILE A 445 16.24 27.16 -55.99
N LEU A 446 16.83 28.01 -55.20
CA LEU A 446 17.25 29.36 -55.61
C LEU A 446 18.29 29.31 -56.71
N GLU A 447 19.27 28.43 -56.63
CA GLU A 447 20.28 28.23 -57.67
C GLU A 447 19.69 27.71 -58.99
N LYS A 448 18.75 26.73 -58.93
CA LYS A 448 17.99 26.29 -60.06
C LYS A 448 17.08 27.37 -60.64
N ALA A 449 16.44 28.18 -59.81
CA ALA A 449 15.58 29.29 -60.24
C ALA A 449 16.42 30.43 -60.86
N ALA A 450 17.61 30.71 -60.31
CA ALA A 450 18.54 31.68 -60.88
C ALA A 450 19.19 31.21 -62.21
N GLY A 451 19.36 29.90 -62.36
CA GLY A 451 19.86 29.29 -63.60
C GLY A 451 18.81 29.19 -64.74
N ALA A 452 17.51 29.22 -64.43
CA ALA A 452 16.42 29.29 -65.35
C ALA A 452 16.13 30.76 -65.72
N ARG A 453 16.74 31.27 -66.72
CA ARG A 453 16.52 32.64 -67.24
C ARG A 453 15.03 32.89 -67.50
N GLY A 454 14.46 33.88 -66.77
CA GLY A 454 13.32 34.65 -67.25
C GLY A 454 11.95 34.28 -66.63
N GLY A 455 11.79 34.45 -65.35
CA GLY A 455 10.46 34.51 -64.71
C GLY A 455 10.59 35.05 -63.30
N ASP A 456 9.82 36.10 -62.98
CA ASP A 456 9.79 36.78 -61.69
C ASP A 456 9.40 35.78 -60.58
N PRO A 457 10.27 35.46 -59.64
CA PRO A 457 9.87 34.53 -58.58
C PRO A 457 8.91 35.23 -57.65
N SER A 458 7.66 34.82 -57.66
CA SER A 458 6.64 35.33 -56.79
C SER A 458 7.16 35.19 -55.32
N ARG A 459 7.33 36.31 -54.65
CA ARG A 459 7.79 36.42 -53.25
C ARG A 459 6.90 35.70 -52.24
N ASP A 460 5.73 35.27 -52.64
CA ASP A 460 4.74 34.67 -51.75
C ASP A 460 5.01 33.21 -51.36
N ALA A 461 5.58 32.39 -52.25
CA ALA A 461 5.78 30.96 -51.94
C ALA A 461 6.88 30.73 -50.88
N THR A 462 7.94 31.54 -50.93
CA THR A 462 9.04 31.42 -49.96
C THR A 462 8.64 31.95 -48.56
N GLY A 463 7.81 33.01 -48.53
CA GLY A 463 7.27 33.56 -47.29
C GLY A 463 6.33 32.62 -46.54
N GLN A 464 5.47 31.88 -47.27
CA GLN A 464 4.56 30.91 -46.67
C GLN A 464 5.25 29.68 -46.08
N VAL A 465 6.32 29.19 -46.77
CA VAL A 465 7.14 28.08 -46.26
C VAL A 465 7.89 28.51 -44.98
N PHE A 466 8.48 29.72 -44.94
CA PHE A 466 9.14 30.24 -43.73
C PHE A 466 8.17 30.53 -42.57
N GLN A 467 6.97 30.99 -42.83
CA GLN A 467 5.94 31.16 -41.79
C GLN A 467 5.45 29.83 -41.24
N GLY A 468 5.23 28.82 -42.07
CA GLY A 468 4.87 27.47 -41.65
C GLY A 468 5.93 26.81 -40.76
N ILE A 469 7.20 27.04 -41.10
CA ILE A 469 8.32 26.54 -40.29
C ILE A 469 8.43 27.29 -38.96
N ARG A 470 8.26 28.61 -38.96
CA ARG A 470 8.36 29.42 -37.75
C ARG A 470 7.24 29.10 -36.75
N SER A 471 6.03 28.71 -37.21
CA SER A 471 4.92 28.26 -36.36
C SER A 471 5.17 26.90 -35.73
N LEU A 472 5.97 26.02 -36.37
CA LEU A 472 6.35 24.71 -35.83
C LEU A 472 7.39 24.82 -34.69
N PHE A 473 8.16 25.91 -34.64
CA PHE A 473 9.23 26.09 -33.66
C PHE A 473 8.99 27.28 -32.72
N ALA A 474 7.85 27.94 -32.79
CA ALA A 474 7.51 29.01 -31.84
C ALA A 474 7.30 28.39 -30.44
N PRO A 475 7.97 28.93 -29.39
CA PRO A 475 7.68 28.47 -28.04
C PRO A 475 6.20 28.75 -27.73
N PRO A 476 5.54 27.85 -26.97
CA PRO A 476 4.15 28.06 -26.59
C PRO A 476 4.04 29.40 -25.85
N SER A 477 3.20 30.28 -26.36
CA SER A 477 2.82 31.51 -25.67
C SER A 477 2.17 31.08 -24.35
N ASN A 478 2.85 31.37 -23.22
CA ASN A 478 2.29 31.17 -21.88
C ASN A 478 0.97 31.97 -21.81
N PRO A 479 -0.12 31.32 -21.30
CA PRO A 479 -1.34 32.04 -20.93
C PRO A 479 -1.13 32.84 -19.65
#